data_b332822136b96204d661f563ac16e1c5
#
_entry.id   b332822136b96204d661f563ac16e1c5
#
_cell.length_a   1.000
_cell.length_b   1.000
_cell.length_c   1.000
_cell.angle_alpha   90.00
_cell.angle_beta   90.00
_cell.angle_gamma   90.00
#
_symmetry.space_group_name_H-M   'P 1'
#
loop_
_entity.id
_entity.type
_entity.pdbx_description
1 polymer ?
#
loop_
_entity_poly.entity_id
_entity_poly.type
_entity_poly.pdbx_seq_one_letter_code
_entity_poly.pdbx_strand_id
1 'polypeptide(L)'
;GSQLAGEIGAISAEHLIVCPPEGIASMAKGGVIACLLPATSFNLGAVFAPARDMVNAGVPVAMATDFNPGSCPCLNMQFVINLGCLKYKLTPEEVLTAVTLNGAAAIDLADKVGSVEEGKLGDLVIWDAPDLDYICYRVGSNLAKTVIKRGEIV
;
A
#
# COMPACT_ATOMS: atom_id res chain seq x y z
N GLY A 1 -11.39 -3.77 -15.95
CA GLY A 1 -10.56 -2.61 -15.54
C GLY A 1 -9.10 -2.99 -15.48
N SER A 2 -8.74 -4.03 -14.73
CA SER A 2 -7.34 -4.49 -14.56
C SER A 2 -6.66 -4.85 -15.89
N GLN A 3 -7.36 -5.54 -16.78
CA GLN A 3 -6.82 -5.89 -18.11
C GLN A 3 -6.57 -4.62 -18.94
N LEU A 4 -7.53 -3.70 -18.99
CA LEU A 4 -7.38 -2.43 -19.69
C LEU A 4 -6.22 -1.61 -19.14
N ALA A 5 -6.07 -1.54 -17.80
CA ALA A 5 -4.95 -0.84 -17.17
C ALA A 5 -3.60 -1.36 -17.68
N GLY A 6 -3.45 -2.69 -17.79
CA GLY A 6 -2.24 -3.30 -18.36
C GLY A 6 -2.05 -2.99 -19.85
N GLU A 7 -3.11 -3.01 -20.64
CA GLU A 7 -3.06 -2.74 -22.09
C GLU A 7 -2.65 -1.31 -22.43
N ILE A 8 -3.12 -0.33 -21.62
CA ILE A 8 -2.78 1.10 -21.83
C ILE A 8 -1.50 1.53 -21.12
N GLY A 9 -0.88 0.65 -20.31
CA GLY A 9 0.32 0.98 -19.51
C GLY A 9 0.05 2.04 -18.46
N ALA A 10 -1.06 1.92 -17.72
CA ALA A 10 -1.37 2.81 -16.60
C ALA A 10 -0.28 2.75 -15.53
N ILE A 11 -0.01 3.83 -14.82
CA ILE A 11 0.95 3.83 -13.68
C ILE A 11 0.40 2.95 -12.56
N SER A 12 -0.87 3.14 -12.20
CA SER A 12 -1.53 2.35 -11.16
C SER A 12 -2.96 1.97 -11.53
N ALA A 13 -3.52 1.01 -10.80
CA ALA A 13 -4.93 0.65 -10.85
C ALA A 13 -5.40 0.38 -9.40
N GLU A 14 -6.54 0.97 -9.04
CA GLU A 14 -7.01 1.05 -7.67
C GLU A 14 -8.06 -0.02 -7.34
N HIS A 15 -8.20 -0.37 -6.04
CA HIS A 15 -9.12 -1.34 -5.45
C HIS A 15 -8.88 -2.78 -5.89
N LEU A 16 -9.14 -3.11 -7.14
CA LEU A 16 -8.91 -4.42 -7.76
C LEU A 16 -9.56 -5.61 -7.01
N ILE A 17 -10.67 -5.36 -6.31
CA ILE A 17 -11.37 -6.35 -5.47
C ILE A 17 -11.78 -7.56 -6.31
N VAL A 18 -12.27 -7.32 -7.53
CA VAL A 18 -12.59 -8.35 -8.52
C VAL A 18 -11.58 -8.27 -9.66
N CYS A 19 -10.43 -8.90 -9.46
CA CYS A 19 -9.36 -8.93 -10.46
C CYS A 19 -9.13 -10.38 -10.89
N PRO A 20 -9.52 -10.78 -12.11
CA PRO A 20 -9.32 -12.14 -12.60
C PRO A 20 -7.85 -12.38 -12.96
N PRO A 21 -7.42 -13.65 -13.08
CA PRO A 21 -6.02 -14.00 -13.40
C PRO A 21 -5.47 -13.34 -14.67
N GLU A 22 -6.29 -13.22 -15.72
CA GLU A 22 -5.91 -12.53 -16.96
C GLU A 22 -5.68 -11.03 -16.76
N GLY A 23 -6.41 -10.41 -15.82
CA GLY A 23 -6.19 -9.03 -15.42
C GLY A 23 -4.87 -8.85 -14.68
N ILE A 24 -4.54 -9.78 -13.75
CA ILE A 24 -3.24 -9.80 -13.06
C ILE A 24 -2.10 -9.96 -14.08
N ALA A 25 -2.22 -10.90 -15.01
CA ALA A 25 -1.20 -11.13 -16.04
C ALA A 25 -1.02 -9.90 -16.95
N SER A 26 -2.11 -9.20 -17.31
CA SER A 26 -2.04 -7.97 -18.10
C SER A 26 -1.33 -6.85 -17.35
N MET A 27 -1.64 -6.65 -16.07
CA MET A 27 -0.96 -5.65 -15.22
C MET A 27 0.52 -5.96 -15.04
N ALA A 28 0.88 -7.22 -14.80
CA ALA A 28 2.29 -7.64 -14.70
C ALA A 28 3.07 -7.31 -15.98
N LYS A 29 2.50 -7.62 -17.15
CA LYS A 29 3.09 -7.31 -18.46
C LYS A 29 3.18 -5.80 -18.71
N GLY A 30 2.17 -5.03 -18.31
CA GLY A 30 2.10 -3.58 -18.48
C GLY A 30 2.92 -2.78 -17.45
N GLY A 31 3.49 -3.43 -16.43
CA GLY A 31 4.22 -2.75 -15.35
C GLY A 31 3.33 -1.91 -14.43
N VAL A 32 2.03 -2.23 -14.36
CA VAL A 32 1.03 -1.48 -13.58
C VAL A 32 1.15 -1.80 -12.10
N ILE A 33 1.12 -0.79 -11.24
CA ILE A 33 1.11 -0.95 -9.79
C ILE A 33 -0.32 -1.17 -9.30
N ALA A 34 -0.56 -2.24 -8.58
CA ALA A 34 -1.85 -2.51 -7.94
C ALA A 34 -1.98 -1.71 -6.64
N CYS A 35 -2.74 -0.63 -6.63
CA CYS A 35 -3.00 0.17 -5.44
C CYS A 35 -4.21 -0.39 -4.68
N LEU A 36 -3.96 -1.11 -3.59
CA LEU A 36 -4.98 -1.81 -2.83
C LEU A 36 -5.42 -1.00 -1.61
N LEU A 37 -6.71 -1.06 -1.31
CA LEU A 37 -7.37 -0.20 -0.33
C LEU A 37 -8.09 -1.05 0.74
N PRO A 38 -7.33 -1.76 1.60
CA PRO A 38 -7.89 -2.77 2.49
C PRO A 38 -8.83 -2.20 3.56
N ALA A 39 -8.64 -0.95 3.97
CA ALA A 39 -9.50 -0.30 4.96
C ALA A 39 -10.91 -0.08 4.42
N THR A 40 -11.06 0.22 3.13
CA THR A 40 -12.35 0.34 2.45
C THR A 40 -13.07 -0.99 2.39
N SER A 41 -12.38 -2.07 1.95
CA SER A 41 -12.96 -3.42 1.95
C SER A 41 -13.41 -3.84 3.35
N PHE A 42 -12.61 -3.53 4.38
CA PHE A 42 -12.95 -3.80 5.77
C PHE A 42 -14.19 -3.04 6.23
N ASN A 43 -14.25 -1.74 6.00
CA ASN A 43 -15.35 -0.87 6.44
C ASN A 43 -16.68 -1.24 5.79
N LEU A 44 -16.65 -1.64 4.52
CA LEU A 44 -17.83 -2.06 3.76
C LEU A 44 -18.21 -3.53 3.97
N GLY A 45 -17.44 -4.31 4.72
CA GLY A 45 -17.65 -5.76 4.84
C GLY A 45 -17.50 -6.50 3.50
N ALA A 46 -16.74 -5.93 2.57
CA ALA A 46 -16.51 -6.47 1.24
C ALA A 46 -15.41 -7.54 1.22
N VAL A 47 -15.31 -8.26 0.10
CA VAL A 47 -14.16 -9.14 -0.15
C VAL A 47 -12.88 -8.33 -0.35
N PHE A 48 -11.73 -8.97 -0.16
CA PHE A 48 -10.43 -8.36 -0.33
C PHE A 48 -9.84 -8.71 -1.70
N ALA A 49 -9.07 -7.79 -2.28
CA ALA A 49 -8.36 -8.03 -3.52
C ALA A 49 -7.36 -9.21 -3.41
N PRO A 50 -7.08 -9.94 -4.50
CA PRO A 50 -6.16 -11.09 -4.50
C PRO A 50 -4.69 -10.64 -4.49
N ALA A 51 -4.27 -9.91 -3.44
CA ALA A 51 -2.95 -9.29 -3.33
C ALA A 51 -1.80 -10.31 -3.42
N ARG A 52 -1.94 -11.47 -2.76
CA ARG A 52 -0.92 -12.52 -2.79
C ARG A 52 -0.69 -13.03 -4.22
N ASP A 53 -1.77 -13.22 -4.99
CA ASP A 53 -1.67 -13.68 -6.38
C ASP A 53 -1.01 -12.61 -7.26
N MET A 54 -1.29 -11.33 -6.99
CA MET A 54 -0.65 -10.19 -7.69
C MET A 54 0.86 -10.18 -7.43
N VAL A 55 1.29 -10.26 -6.16
CA VAL A 55 2.72 -10.32 -5.80
C VAL A 55 3.40 -11.54 -6.43
N ASN A 56 2.78 -12.72 -6.35
CA ASN A 56 3.32 -13.95 -6.94
C ASN A 56 3.45 -13.87 -8.48
N ALA A 57 2.61 -13.07 -9.12
CA ALA A 57 2.68 -12.81 -10.56
C ALA A 57 3.66 -11.67 -10.94
N GLY A 58 4.33 -11.06 -9.96
CA GLY A 58 5.27 -9.96 -10.18
C GLY A 58 4.62 -8.58 -10.37
N VAL A 59 3.34 -8.42 -9.99
CA VAL A 59 2.68 -7.11 -9.95
C VAL A 59 3.11 -6.38 -8.68
N PRO A 60 3.72 -5.19 -8.76
CA PRO A 60 3.99 -4.39 -7.58
C PRO A 60 2.69 -3.99 -6.89
N VAL A 61 2.62 -4.18 -5.57
CA VAL A 61 1.46 -3.80 -4.76
C VAL A 61 1.78 -2.55 -3.97
N ALA A 62 0.95 -1.52 -4.09
CA ALA A 62 0.88 -0.37 -3.19
C ALA A 62 -0.34 -0.47 -2.28
N MET A 63 -0.31 0.17 -1.11
CA MET A 63 -1.47 0.23 -0.21
C MET A 63 -1.68 1.65 0.32
N ALA A 64 -2.96 2.04 0.43
CA ALA A 64 -3.36 3.34 0.95
C ALA A 64 -4.65 3.23 1.79
N THR A 65 -5.01 4.32 2.48
CA THR A 65 -6.18 4.37 3.35
C THR A 65 -7.50 4.45 2.58
N ASP A 66 -7.50 5.10 1.42
CA ASP A 66 -8.73 5.52 0.73
C ASP A 66 -9.63 6.37 1.62
N PHE A 67 -9.03 7.27 2.42
CA PHE A 67 -9.80 8.11 3.33
C PHE A 67 -10.84 8.94 2.57
N ASN A 68 -12.10 8.68 2.89
CA ASN A 68 -13.23 9.45 2.34
C ASN A 68 -14.45 9.31 3.26
N PRO A 69 -15.42 10.27 3.23
CA PRO A 69 -16.57 10.23 4.12
C PRO A 69 -17.62 9.16 3.78
N GLY A 70 -17.57 8.60 2.57
CA GLY A 70 -18.58 7.66 2.09
C GLY A 70 -18.31 6.20 2.47
N SER A 71 -17.10 5.72 2.20
CA SER A 71 -16.77 4.29 2.30
C SER A 71 -15.62 3.96 3.24
N CYS A 72 -14.77 4.95 3.59
CA CYS A 72 -13.61 4.68 4.45
C CYS A 72 -13.20 5.89 5.30
N PRO A 73 -13.78 6.10 6.49
CA PRO A 73 -13.40 7.21 7.39
C PRO A 73 -12.14 6.89 8.20
N CYS A 74 -11.19 6.11 7.66
CA CYS A 74 -9.99 5.65 8.33
C CYS A 74 -8.77 6.47 7.89
N LEU A 75 -8.13 7.18 8.84
CA LEU A 75 -6.86 7.90 8.64
C LEU A 75 -5.65 7.11 9.16
N ASN A 76 -5.86 5.93 9.74
CA ASN A 76 -4.81 5.17 10.40
C ASN A 76 -4.06 4.26 9.42
N MET A 77 -2.87 4.72 8.99
CA MET A 77 -2.01 3.95 8.08
C MET A 77 -1.49 2.65 8.71
N GLN A 78 -1.28 2.61 10.05
CA GLN A 78 -0.90 1.38 10.74
C GLN A 78 -2.00 0.32 10.64
N PHE A 79 -3.27 0.71 10.67
CA PHE A 79 -4.39 -0.21 10.44
C PHE A 79 -4.36 -0.81 9.01
N VAL A 80 -4.01 0.00 8.00
CA VAL A 80 -3.79 -0.50 6.63
C VAL A 80 -2.66 -1.53 6.59
N ILE A 81 -1.54 -1.26 7.28
CA ILE A 81 -0.41 -2.19 7.45
C ILE A 81 -0.89 -3.52 8.07
N ASN A 82 -1.64 -3.46 9.17
CA ASN A 82 -2.18 -4.66 9.82
C ASN A 82 -3.06 -5.49 8.86
N LEU A 83 -3.95 -4.83 8.10
CA LEU A 83 -4.80 -5.51 7.12
C LEU A 83 -4.00 -6.13 5.98
N GLY A 84 -2.89 -5.53 5.57
CA GLY A 84 -1.96 -6.09 4.59
C GLY A 84 -1.45 -7.46 5.02
N CYS A 85 -0.99 -7.60 6.26
CA CYS A 85 -0.57 -8.89 6.81
C CYS A 85 -1.74 -9.86 7.01
N LEU A 86 -2.82 -9.39 7.63
CA LEU A 86 -3.93 -10.25 8.07
C LEU A 86 -4.82 -10.72 6.92
N LYS A 87 -5.14 -9.83 5.98
CA LYS A 87 -6.13 -10.08 4.91
C LYS A 87 -5.48 -10.38 3.57
N TYR A 88 -4.43 -9.64 3.21
CA TYR A 88 -3.71 -9.86 1.94
C TYR A 88 -2.63 -10.93 2.04
N LYS A 89 -2.29 -11.41 3.26
CA LYS A 89 -1.27 -12.43 3.50
C LYS A 89 0.12 -12.01 2.99
N LEU A 90 0.40 -10.73 3.05
CA LEU A 90 1.71 -10.17 2.75
C LEU A 90 2.63 -10.32 3.95
N THR A 91 3.94 -10.45 3.71
CA THR A 91 4.92 -10.38 4.80
C THR A 91 5.07 -8.95 5.30
N PRO A 92 5.61 -8.72 6.51
CA PRO A 92 5.88 -7.38 7.01
C PRO A 92 6.71 -6.52 6.05
N GLU A 93 7.73 -7.09 5.41
CA GLU A 93 8.58 -6.40 4.45
C GLU A 93 7.84 -6.02 3.15
N GLU A 94 6.99 -6.94 2.65
CA GLU A 94 6.13 -6.65 1.49
C GLU A 94 5.14 -5.54 1.81
N VAL A 95 4.57 -5.55 3.03
CA VAL A 95 3.66 -4.49 3.48
C VAL A 95 4.38 -3.16 3.62
N LEU A 96 5.58 -3.14 4.23
CA LEU A 96 6.37 -1.91 4.33
C LEU A 96 6.69 -1.34 2.95
N THR A 97 7.13 -2.18 2.03
CA THR A 97 7.39 -1.80 0.64
C THR A 97 6.13 -1.23 -0.03
N ALA A 98 4.97 -1.86 0.20
CA ALA A 98 3.71 -1.44 -0.39
C ALA A 98 3.24 -0.06 0.10
N VAL A 99 3.47 0.29 1.37
CA VAL A 99 3.05 1.59 1.93
C VAL A 99 4.10 2.70 1.79
N THR A 100 5.29 2.39 1.30
CA THR A 100 6.38 3.35 1.14
C THR A 100 6.83 3.44 -0.32
N LEU A 101 7.74 2.57 -0.75
CA LEU A 101 8.37 2.61 -2.08
C LEU A 101 7.34 2.48 -3.21
N ASN A 102 6.50 1.44 -3.15
CA ASN A 102 5.48 1.22 -4.18
C ASN A 102 4.37 2.27 -4.11
N GLY A 103 4.03 2.77 -2.90
CA GLY A 103 3.09 3.88 -2.74
C GLY A 103 3.58 5.15 -3.42
N ALA A 104 4.86 5.48 -3.29
CA ALA A 104 5.49 6.60 -3.98
C ALA A 104 5.51 6.40 -5.50
N ALA A 105 5.83 5.19 -5.96
CA ALA A 105 5.85 4.86 -7.38
C ALA A 105 4.45 4.94 -8.02
N ALA A 106 3.40 4.51 -7.31
CA ALA A 106 2.02 4.54 -7.79
C ALA A 106 1.52 5.96 -8.11
N ILE A 107 2.12 6.99 -7.52
CA ILE A 107 1.80 8.41 -7.75
C ILE A 107 2.92 9.17 -8.48
N ASP A 108 3.86 8.46 -9.09
CA ASP A 108 4.99 9.01 -9.85
C ASP A 108 5.90 9.94 -9.03
N LEU A 109 6.14 9.60 -7.76
CA LEU A 109 7.00 10.35 -6.83
C LEU A 109 8.16 9.53 -6.25
N ALA A 110 8.48 8.36 -6.82
CA ALA A 110 9.52 7.48 -6.29
C ALA A 110 10.94 8.09 -6.33
N ASP A 111 11.16 9.08 -7.18
CA ASP A 111 12.39 9.88 -7.24
C ASP A 111 12.55 10.85 -6.05
N LYS A 112 11.44 11.16 -5.35
CA LYS A 112 11.39 12.19 -4.29
C LYS A 112 11.13 11.64 -2.89
N VAL A 113 10.37 10.56 -2.79
CA VAL A 113 9.93 9.98 -1.52
C VAL A 113 9.86 8.44 -1.61
N GLY A 114 9.49 7.78 -0.51
CA GLY A 114 9.24 6.32 -0.47
C GLY A 114 10.42 5.49 0.01
N SER A 115 11.62 6.03 0.04
CA SER A 115 12.83 5.41 0.60
C SER A 115 13.72 6.44 1.28
N VAL A 116 14.61 5.95 2.15
CA VAL A 116 15.61 6.79 2.85
C VAL A 116 16.88 6.77 2.02
N GLU A 117 17.02 7.75 1.14
CA GLU A 117 18.14 7.88 0.23
C GLU A 117 18.61 9.35 0.14
N GLU A 118 19.90 9.55 -0.14
CA GLU A 118 20.45 10.89 -0.37
C GLU A 118 19.76 11.56 -1.57
N GLY A 119 19.36 12.82 -1.39
CA GLY A 119 18.66 13.60 -2.41
C GLY A 119 17.12 13.51 -2.35
N LYS A 120 16.57 12.58 -1.58
CA LYS A 120 15.11 12.51 -1.37
C LYS A 120 14.66 13.42 -0.22
N LEU A 121 13.36 13.72 -0.20
CA LEU A 121 12.75 14.50 0.87
C LEU A 121 12.85 13.76 2.21
N GLY A 122 13.15 14.48 3.28
CA GLY A 122 13.17 13.94 4.64
C GLY A 122 11.78 13.73 5.23
N ASP A 123 10.99 12.87 4.59
CA ASP A 123 9.65 12.45 5.03
C ASP A 123 9.78 11.11 5.76
N LEU A 124 9.77 11.12 7.10
CA LEU A 124 10.10 9.96 7.92
C LEU A 124 9.07 9.77 9.03
N VAL A 125 8.87 8.52 9.45
CA VAL A 125 8.13 8.17 10.66
C VAL A 125 9.04 7.36 11.57
N ILE A 126 9.20 7.80 12.82
CA ILE A 126 9.87 7.04 13.87
C ILE A 126 8.79 6.32 14.66
N TRP A 127 8.91 5.01 14.74
CA TRP A 127 7.96 4.14 15.41
C TRP A 127 8.40 3.81 16.84
N ASP A 128 7.44 3.79 17.76
CA ASP A 128 7.63 3.26 19.12
C ASP A 128 7.41 1.74 19.11
N ALA A 129 8.31 1.05 18.45
CA ALA A 129 8.26 -0.39 18.22
C ALA A 129 9.68 -0.96 18.14
N PRO A 130 9.92 -2.18 18.64
CA PRO A 130 11.24 -2.81 18.58
C PRO A 130 11.63 -3.26 17.17
N ASP A 131 10.63 -3.62 16.34
CA ASP A 131 10.82 -4.16 15.00
C ASP A 131 9.57 -3.96 14.13
N LEU A 132 9.65 -4.38 12.87
CA LEU A 132 8.58 -4.29 11.90
C LEU A 132 7.42 -5.25 12.22
N ASP A 133 7.72 -6.45 12.71
CA ASP A 133 6.71 -7.44 13.08
C ASP A 133 5.77 -6.91 14.15
N TYR A 134 6.33 -6.18 15.13
CA TYR A 134 5.55 -5.55 16.19
C TYR A 134 4.55 -4.51 15.64
N ILE A 135 4.97 -3.69 14.67
CA ILE A 135 4.10 -2.72 14.01
C ILE A 135 2.94 -3.43 13.29
N CYS A 136 3.26 -4.50 12.57
CA CYS A 136 2.28 -5.31 11.83
C CYS A 136 1.33 -6.09 12.76
N TYR A 137 1.78 -6.48 13.94
CA TYR A 137 1.00 -7.26 14.90
C TYR A 137 0.01 -6.42 15.73
N ARG A 138 0.38 -5.19 16.10
CA ARG A 138 -0.39 -4.34 17.04
C ARG A 138 -1.57 -3.65 16.36
N VAL A 139 -2.66 -4.41 16.17
CA VAL A 139 -3.90 -3.89 15.58
C VAL A 139 -4.56 -2.84 16.47
N GLY A 140 -5.03 -1.75 15.87
CA GLY A 140 -5.76 -0.69 16.56
C GLY A 140 -4.89 0.27 17.39
N SER A 141 -3.57 0.08 17.39
CA SER A 141 -2.61 0.99 18.01
C SER A 141 -2.18 2.09 17.02
N ASN A 142 -1.68 3.20 17.56
CA ASN A 142 -0.89 4.17 16.80
C ASN A 142 0.50 4.21 17.44
N LEU A 143 1.47 3.62 16.77
CA LEU A 143 2.85 3.55 17.24
C LEU A 143 3.74 4.60 16.57
N ALA A 144 3.20 5.50 15.74
CA ALA A 144 3.95 6.62 15.20
C ALA A 144 4.36 7.57 16.34
N LYS A 145 5.63 7.56 16.71
CA LYS A 145 6.17 8.36 17.82
C LYS A 145 6.56 9.77 17.39
N THR A 146 7.17 9.87 16.21
CA THR A 146 7.59 11.15 15.64
C THR A 146 7.37 11.12 14.15
N VAL A 147 6.76 12.17 13.62
CA VAL A 147 6.60 12.37 12.19
C VAL A 147 7.48 13.54 11.78
N ILE A 148 8.25 13.32 10.71
CA ILE A 148 9.13 14.32 10.12
C ILE A 148 8.65 14.56 8.69
N LYS A 149 8.43 15.82 8.36
CA LYS A 149 7.98 16.26 7.03
C LYS A 149 8.98 17.25 6.46
N ARG A 150 9.63 16.88 5.36
CA ARG A 150 10.70 17.70 4.72
C ARG A 150 11.83 18.09 5.67
N GLY A 151 12.18 17.17 6.58
CA GLY A 151 13.23 17.37 7.58
C GLY A 151 12.79 18.09 8.86
N GLU A 152 11.52 18.49 8.98
CA GLU A 152 10.97 19.16 10.18
C GLU A 152 10.01 18.25 10.95
N ILE A 153 10.10 18.26 12.28
CA ILE A 153 9.14 17.52 13.15
C ILE A 153 7.79 18.22 13.13
N VAL A 154 6.72 17.47 12.89
CA VAL A 154 5.35 17.96 12.82
C VAL A 154 4.44 17.32 13.87
#